data_b1b0a1829c71ee9709534c468fe578b9
#
_entry.id   b1b0a1829c71ee9709534c468fe578b9
#
_cell.length_a   1.000
_cell.length_b   1.000
_cell.length_c   1.000
_cell.angle_alpha   90.00
_cell.angle_beta   90.00
_cell.angle_gamma   90.00
#
_symmetry.space_group_name_H-M   'P 1'
#
loop_
_entity.id
_entity.type
_entity.pdbx_description
1 polymer ?
#
loop_
_entity_poly.entity_id
_entity_poly.type
_entity_poly.pdbx_seq_one_letter_code
_entity_poly.pdbx_strand_id
1 'polypeptide(L)'
;ISIYIFIQFMENIPISLDESAIIDGASYWTIYWKIMLPLLKPAIVTSCILKGVGVYNEYYMANLYLMDKKLHTIATSLYTFVGPMGSQYNLICAGVIISLLPALIVFILCQKQIYSGIAAGAVKG
;
A
#
# COMPACT_ATOMS: atom_id res chain seq x y z
N ILE A 1 -6.04 -3.66 9.07
CA ILE A 1 -4.86 -4.35 8.52
C ILE A 1 -3.60 -3.53 8.79
N SER A 2 -3.49 -2.27 8.35
CA SER A 2 -2.27 -1.45 8.54
C SER A 2 -1.84 -1.34 10.00
N ILE A 3 -2.76 -1.06 10.93
CA ILE A 3 -2.47 -0.98 12.36
C ILE A 3 -1.86 -2.30 12.87
N TYR A 4 -2.42 -3.43 12.46
CA TYR A 4 -1.92 -4.74 12.85
C TYR A 4 -0.48 -4.97 12.36
N ILE A 5 -0.18 -4.60 11.12
CA ILE A 5 1.18 -4.68 10.57
C ILE A 5 2.15 -3.86 11.43
N PHE A 6 1.79 -2.62 11.76
CA PHE A 6 2.65 -1.76 12.60
C PHE A 6 2.89 -2.36 13.99
N ILE A 7 1.84 -2.86 14.65
CA ILE A 7 1.96 -3.50 15.97
C ILE A 7 2.94 -4.67 15.89
N GLN A 8 2.78 -5.56 14.90
CA GLN A 8 3.65 -6.72 14.73
C GLN A 8 5.11 -6.34 14.49
N PHE A 9 5.37 -5.26 13.72
CA PHE A 9 6.73 -4.78 13.54
C PHE A 9 7.29 -4.14 14.80
N MET A 10 6.51 -3.37 15.54
CA MET A 10 6.94 -2.74 16.79
C MET A 10 7.27 -3.76 17.88
N GLU A 11 6.51 -4.84 17.99
CA GLU A 11 6.80 -5.93 18.94
C GLU A 11 8.15 -6.64 18.70
N ASN A 12 8.68 -6.56 17.48
CA ASN A 12 9.99 -7.13 17.16
C ASN A 12 11.15 -6.17 17.40
N ILE A 13 10.89 -4.91 17.76
CA ILE A 13 11.92 -3.93 18.09
C ILE A 13 12.29 -4.10 19.57
N PRO A 14 13.57 -4.37 19.91
CA PRO A 14 14.00 -4.50 21.30
C PRO A 14 13.82 -3.18 22.06
N ILE A 15 13.22 -3.23 23.24
CA ILE A 15 13.02 -2.07 24.11
C ILE A 15 14.36 -1.44 24.52
N SER A 16 15.41 -2.25 24.60
CA SER A 16 16.78 -1.80 24.94
C SER A 16 17.32 -0.72 24.00
N LEU A 17 16.82 -0.61 22.76
CA LEU A 17 17.19 0.47 21.85
C LEU A 17 16.66 1.83 22.32
N ASP A 18 15.44 1.87 22.81
CA ASP A 18 14.85 3.10 23.35
C ASP A 18 15.53 3.48 24.68
N GLU A 19 15.78 2.50 25.55
CA GLU A 19 16.44 2.71 26.84
C GLU A 19 17.86 3.24 26.64
N SER A 20 18.64 2.66 25.74
CA SER A 20 19.99 3.14 25.46
C SER A 20 20.00 4.56 24.86
N ALA A 21 19.07 4.86 23.97
CA ALA A 21 18.94 6.19 23.40
C ALA A 21 18.56 7.25 24.46
N ILE A 22 17.72 6.88 25.44
CA ILE A 22 17.36 7.77 26.56
C ILE A 22 18.59 8.02 27.45
N ILE A 23 19.38 6.99 27.73
CA ILE A 23 20.65 7.12 28.51
C ILE A 23 21.62 8.05 27.79
N ASP A 24 21.68 7.99 26.45
CA ASP A 24 22.49 8.88 25.61
C ASP A 24 21.93 10.33 25.53
N GLY A 25 20.82 10.62 26.23
CA GLY A 25 20.22 11.95 26.30
C GLY A 25 19.36 12.30 25.06
N ALA A 26 18.96 11.33 24.26
CA ALA A 26 18.08 11.58 23.13
C ALA A 26 16.68 11.97 23.58
N SER A 27 16.10 13.00 22.95
CA SER A 27 14.69 13.34 23.16
C SER A 27 13.77 12.32 22.50
N TYR A 28 12.53 12.19 22.97
CA TYR A 28 11.52 11.29 22.38
C TYR A 28 11.31 11.55 20.88
N TRP A 29 11.39 12.81 20.43
CA TRP A 29 11.33 13.16 19.00
C TRP A 29 12.53 12.63 18.22
N THR A 30 13.72 12.64 18.83
CA THR A 30 14.93 12.09 18.19
C THR A 30 14.82 10.56 18.06
N ILE A 31 14.35 9.88 19.10
CA ILE A 31 14.11 8.44 19.08
C ILE A 31 13.10 8.09 17.99
N TYR A 32 11.97 8.79 17.95
CA TYR A 32 10.93 8.55 16.94
C TYR A 32 11.45 8.69 15.51
N TRP A 33 12.08 9.83 15.19
CA TRP A 33 12.48 10.12 13.81
C TRP A 33 13.74 9.40 13.36
N LYS A 34 14.73 9.21 14.27
CA LYS A 34 16.05 8.67 13.92
C LYS A 34 16.19 7.18 14.16
N ILE A 35 15.38 6.60 15.06
CA ILE A 35 15.49 5.19 15.44
C ILE A 35 14.24 4.44 15.00
N MET A 36 13.07 4.80 15.53
CA MET A 36 11.83 4.03 15.32
C MET A 36 11.34 4.08 13.87
N LEU A 37 11.25 5.26 13.27
CA LEU A 37 10.71 5.41 11.92
C LEU A 37 11.54 4.68 10.85
N PRO A 38 12.89 4.73 10.86
CA PRO A 38 13.70 3.93 9.96
C PRO A 38 13.53 2.42 10.15
N LEU A 39 13.41 1.94 11.38
CA LEU A 39 13.16 0.52 11.68
C LEU A 39 11.78 0.06 11.20
N LEU A 40 10.78 0.95 11.23
CA LEU A 40 9.43 0.69 10.74
C LEU A 40 9.28 0.85 9.22
N LYS A 41 10.33 1.22 8.50
CA LYS A 41 10.28 1.42 7.04
C LYS A 41 9.66 0.23 6.28
N PRO A 42 9.97 -1.05 6.58
CA PRO A 42 9.32 -2.17 5.89
C PRO A 42 7.82 -2.22 6.15
N ALA A 43 7.37 -1.94 7.38
CA ALA A 43 5.95 -1.90 7.73
C ALA A 43 5.21 -0.78 6.98
N ILE A 44 5.82 0.40 6.88
CA ILE A 44 5.28 1.54 6.14
C ILE A 44 5.11 1.17 4.67
N VAL A 45 6.16 0.65 4.03
CA VAL A 45 6.14 0.28 2.62
C VAL A 45 5.07 -0.78 2.35
N THR A 46 5.03 -1.85 3.17
CA THR A 46 4.02 -2.90 3.04
C THR A 46 2.60 -2.37 3.18
N SER A 47 2.35 -1.53 4.18
CA SER A 47 1.04 -0.89 4.39
C SER A 47 0.65 0.04 3.23
N CYS A 48 1.60 0.81 2.70
CA CYS A 48 1.37 1.69 1.54
C CYS A 48 1.02 0.89 0.29
N ILE A 49 1.70 -0.24 0.04
CA ILE A 49 1.42 -1.08 -1.12
C ILE A 49 0.03 -1.71 -1.01
N LEU A 50 -0.30 -2.31 0.14
CA LEU A 50 -1.61 -2.95 0.35
C LEU A 50 -2.75 -1.94 0.22
N LYS A 51 -2.60 -0.76 0.79
CA LYS A 51 -3.60 0.33 0.65
C LYS A 51 -3.61 0.90 -0.76
N GLY A 52 -2.45 1.10 -1.37
CA GLY A 52 -2.32 1.62 -2.73
C GLY A 52 -3.02 0.74 -3.75
N VAL A 53 -2.87 -0.58 -3.67
CA VAL A 53 -3.59 -1.53 -4.53
C VAL A 53 -5.10 -1.43 -4.31
N GLY A 54 -5.54 -1.32 -3.05
CA GLY A 54 -6.96 -1.14 -2.74
C GLY A 54 -7.55 0.15 -3.33
N VAL A 55 -6.84 1.27 -3.20
CA VAL A 55 -7.26 2.56 -3.76
C VAL A 55 -7.21 2.55 -5.29
N TYR A 56 -6.20 1.90 -5.86
CA TYR A 56 -6.06 1.80 -7.33
C TYR A 56 -7.22 1.04 -7.98
N ASN A 57 -7.70 -0.02 -7.32
CA ASN A 57 -8.82 -0.84 -7.78
C ASN A 57 -10.19 -0.33 -7.31
N GLU A 58 -10.22 0.81 -6.58
CA GLU A 58 -11.47 1.34 -6.07
C GLU A 58 -12.32 1.89 -7.21
N TYR A 59 -13.47 1.28 -7.41
CA TYR A 59 -14.46 1.64 -8.42
C TYR A 59 -15.72 2.26 -7.83
N TYR A 60 -16.22 1.67 -6.74
CA TYR A 60 -17.57 1.95 -6.27
C TYR A 60 -17.75 3.38 -5.78
N MET A 61 -16.89 3.83 -4.88
CA MET A 61 -16.95 5.19 -4.35
C MET A 61 -16.56 6.21 -5.42
N ALA A 62 -15.56 5.90 -6.24
CA ALA A 62 -15.16 6.76 -7.33
C ALA A 62 -16.31 6.96 -8.34
N ASN A 63 -17.02 5.90 -8.70
CA ASN A 63 -18.18 5.99 -9.60
C ASN A 63 -19.36 6.76 -8.98
N LEU A 64 -19.54 6.68 -7.66
CA LEU A 64 -20.62 7.36 -6.95
C LEU A 64 -20.39 8.86 -6.81
N TYR A 65 -19.16 9.26 -6.50
CA TYR A 65 -18.85 10.66 -6.19
C TYR A 65 -18.27 11.45 -7.36
N LEU A 66 -17.61 10.79 -8.33
CA LEU A 66 -17.00 11.46 -9.48
C LEU A 66 -17.95 11.47 -10.66
N MET A 67 -18.88 12.41 -10.69
CA MET A 67 -19.86 12.52 -11.78
C MET A 67 -19.26 13.02 -13.11
N ASP A 68 -18.19 13.81 -13.05
CA ASP A 68 -17.51 14.31 -14.24
C ASP A 68 -16.56 13.22 -14.79
N LYS A 69 -16.79 12.82 -16.05
CA LYS A 69 -15.96 11.84 -16.76
C LYS A 69 -14.46 12.19 -16.80
N LYS A 70 -14.12 13.48 -16.73
CA LYS A 70 -12.73 13.93 -16.70
C LYS A 70 -12.00 13.57 -15.40
N LEU A 71 -12.74 13.29 -14.34
CA LEU A 71 -12.22 12.93 -13.01
C LEU A 71 -12.25 11.42 -12.78
N HIS A 72 -12.74 10.63 -13.75
CA HIS A 72 -12.82 9.19 -13.60
C HIS A 72 -11.43 8.56 -13.37
N THR A 73 -11.38 7.61 -12.45
CA THR A 73 -10.20 6.75 -12.26
C THR A 73 -10.09 5.76 -13.41
N ILE A 74 -8.96 5.06 -13.53
CA ILE A 74 -8.80 4.01 -14.53
C ILE A 74 -9.88 2.94 -14.36
N ALA A 75 -10.15 2.53 -13.11
CA ALA A 75 -11.17 1.54 -12.79
C ALA A 75 -12.56 1.99 -13.26
N THR A 76 -12.98 3.24 -12.99
CA THR A 76 -14.27 3.75 -13.44
C THR A 76 -14.34 3.95 -14.95
N SER A 77 -13.22 4.33 -15.59
CA SER A 77 -13.17 4.52 -17.04
C SER A 77 -13.41 3.22 -17.82
N LEU A 78 -12.93 2.09 -17.30
CA LEU A 78 -13.16 0.78 -17.95
C LEU A 78 -14.63 0.41 -18.02
N TYR A 79 -15.42 0.80 -17.02
CA TYR A 79 -16.87 0.56 -17.03
C TYR A 79 -17.63 1.35 -18.08
N THR A 80 -17.07 2.42 -18.63
CA THR A 80 -17.72 3.17 -19.72
C THR A 80 -17.83 2.35 -21.01
N PHE A 81 -17.02 1.31 -21.18
CA PHE A 81 -17.07 0.38 -22.31
C PHE A 81 -18.06 -0.77 -22.11
N VAL A 82 -18.68 -0.87 -20.95
CA VAL A 82 -19.74 -1.82 -20.62
C VAL A 82 -21.08 -1.14 -20.89
N GLY A 83 -21.74 -1.46 -21.97
CA GLY A 83 -23.02 -0.83 -22.35
C GLY A 83 -24.19 -1.78 -22.27
N PRO A 84 -25.43 -1.24 -22.15
CA PRO A 84 -26.67 -2.05 -22.08
C PRO A 84 -26.97 -2.79 -23.40
N MET A 85 -26.44 -2.34 -24.54
CA MET A 85 -26.60 -2.97 -25.86
C MET A 85 -25.42 -3.86 -26.28
N GLY A 86 -24.50 -4.12 -25.38
CA GLY A 86 -23.30 -4.91 -25.63
C GLY A 86 -22.03 -4.22 -25.10
N SER A 87 -21.07 -5.02 -24.67
CA SER A 87 -19.81 -4.54 -24.17
C SER A 87 -18.75 -4.57 -25.26
N GLN A 88 -17.92 -3.53 -25.30
CA GLN A 88 -16.76 -3.47 -26.23
C GLN A 88 -15.58 -4.23 -25.62
N TYR A 89 -15.66 -5.56 -25.66
CA TYR A 89 -14.66 -6.42 -25.00
C TYR A 89 -13.22 -6.19 -25.46
N ASN A 90 -13.02 -5.84 -26.71
CA ASN A 90 -11.70 -5.48 -27.24
C ASN A 90 -11.09 -4.27 -26.53
N LEU A 91 -11.87 -3.22 -26.30
CA LEU A 91 -11.43 -2.02 -25.58
C LEU A 91 -11.27 -2.29 -24.08
N ILE A 92 -12.17 -3.10 -23.49
CA ILE A 92 -12.06 -3.51 -22.10
C ILE A 92 -10.76 -4.29 -21.89
N CYS A 93 -10.47 -5.29 -22.73
CA CYS A 93 -9.24 -6.07 -22.62
C CYS A 93 -7.98 -5.20 -22.78
N ALA A 94 -7.97 -4.30 -23.77
CA ALA A 94 -6.87 -3.37 -23.97
C ALA A 94 -6.66 -2.46 -22.75
N GLY A 95 -7.76 -1.91 -22.23
CA GLY A 95 -7.72 -1.06 -21.03
C GLY A 95 -7.26 -1.79 -19.77
N VAL A 96 -7.66 -3.05 -19.58
CA VAL A 96 -7.17 -3.90 -18.48
C VAL A 96 -5.66 -4.11 -18.60
N ILE A 97 -5.14 -4.43 -19.79
CA ILE A 97 -3.69 -4.60 -20.00
C ILE A 97 -2.95 -3.32 -19.65
N ILE A 98 -3.43 -2.16 -20.14
CA ILE A 98 -2.82 -0.86 -19.83
C ILE A 98 -2.85 -0.56 -18.33
N SER A 99 -3.97 -0.84 -17.65
CA SER A 99 -4.11 -0.62 -16.21
C SER A 99 -3.24 -1.53 -15.36
N LEU A 100 -2.86 -2.70 -15.89
CA LEU A 100 -2.02 -3.66 -15.19
C LEU A 100 -0.55 -3.22 -15.14
N LEU A 101 -0.08 -2.45 -16.16
CA LEU A 101 1.32 -2.03 -16.26
C LEU A 101 1.83 -1.24 -15.05
N PRO A 102 1.17 -0.16 -14.57
CA PRO A 102 1.65 0.57 -13.41
C PRO A 102 1.64 -0.29 -12.13
N ALA A 103 0.65 -1.16 -11.97
CA ALA A 103 0.58 -2.07 -10.83
C ALA A 103 1.76 -3.08 -10.85
N LEU A 104 2.10 -3.62 -12.01
CA LEU A 104 3.25 -4.51 -12.19
C LEU A 104 4.57 -3.79 -11.88
N ILE A 105 4.74 -2.57 -12.37
CA ILE A 105 5.95 -1.78 -12.11
C ILE A 105 6.12 -1.57 -10.60
N VAL A 106 5.07 -1.13 -9.91
CA VAL A 106 5.10 -0.95 -8.45
C VAL A 106 5.41 -2.26 -7.74
N PHE A 107 4.79 -3.36 -8.16
CA PHE A 107 5.05 -4.68 -7.57
C PHE A 107 6.52 -5.10 -7.75
N ILE A 108 7.09 -4.99 -8.94
CA ILE A 108 8.49 -5.36 -9.20
C ILE A 108 9.45 -4.53 -8.35
N LEU A 109 9.19 -3.23 -8.22
CA LEU A 109 10.03 -2.33 -7.41
C LEU A 109 9.94 -2.62 -5.91
N CYS A 110 8.77 -3.03 -5.43
CA CYS A 110 8.46 -3.18 -4.02
C CYS A 110 8.42 -4.62 -3.51
N GLN A 111 8.60 -5.64 -4.38
CA GLN A 111 8.46 -7.06 -4.02
C GLN A 111 9.35 -7.46 -2.83
N LYS A 112 10.59 -6.96 -2.74
CA LYS A 112 11.49 -7.27 -1.62
C LYS A 112 10.92 -6.82 -0.28
N GLN A 113 10.34 -5.63 -0.24
CA GLN A 113 9.72 -5.07 0.96
C GLN A 113 8.44 -5.82 1.34
N ILE A 114 7.66 -6.27 0.34
CA ILE A 114 6.46 -7.08 0.56
C ILE A 114 6.84 -8.40 1.23
N TYR A 115 7.83 -9.10 0.68
CA TYR A 115 8.28 -10.38 1.25
C TYR A 115 8.84 -10.22 2.67
N SER A 116 9.65 -9.19 2.94
CA SER A 116 10.16 -8.92 4.29
C SER A 116 9.04 -8.60 5.29
N GLY A 117 8.02 -7.86 4.86
CA GLY A 117 6.87 -7.52 5.68
C GLY A 117 5.99 -8.72 6.03
N ILE A 118 5.76 -9.62 5.07
CA ILE A 118 4.97 -10.84 5.28
C ILE A 118 5.74 -11.85 6.13
N ALA A 119 7.05 -12.03 5.87
CA ALA A 119 7.89 -12.95 6.61
C ALA A 119 7.99 -12.58 8.10
N ALA A 120 8.10 -11.29 8.42
CA ALA A 120 8.12 -10.82 9.81
C ALA A 120 6.81 -11.11 10.57
N GLY A 121 5.67 -11.17 9.86
CA GLY A 121 4.38 -11.54 10.44
C GLY A 121 4.14 -13.07 10.55
N ALA A 122 4.85 -13.86 9.74
CA ALA A 122 4.65 -15.31 9.66
C ALA A 122 5.53 -16.14 10.62
N VAL A 123 6.60 -15.56 11.18
CA VAL A 123 7.57 -16.28 12.04
C VAL A 123 7.08 -16.48 13.49
N LYS A 124 5.85 -16.05 13.83
CA LYS A 124 5.22 -16.32 15.14
C LYS A 124 4.19 -17.46 15.08
N GLY A 125 4.48 -18.54 14.33
CA GLY A 125 3.77 -19.80 14.40
C GLY A 125 4.63 -20.89 15.04
#